data_6154355a279f65fd3338554bc370b8e2
#
_entry.id   6154355a279f65fd3338554bc370b8e2
#
_cell.length_a   1.000
_cell.length_b   1.000
_cell.length_c   1.000
_cell.angle_alpha   90.00
_cell.angle_beta   90.00
_cell.angle_gamma   90.00
#
_symmetry.space_group_name_H-M   'P 1'
#
loop_
_entity.id
_entity.type
_entity.pdbx_description
1 polymer ?
#
loop_
_entity_poly.entity_id
_entity_poly.type
_entity_poly.pdbx_seq_one_letter_code
_entity_poly.pdbx_strand_id
1 'polypeptide(L)'
;MDKSICKRHELKYLVSAEQRELIESVFERYMIPDEHGESTICNIYYDTSDFRLIRRSLEKPVYKEKLRLRSYGTASGDRNVFLELKKKYKGIVYKRRI
;
A
#
# COMPACT_ATOMS: atom_id res chain seq x y z
N MET A 1 -13.07 -19.33 2.14
CA MET A 1 -12.32 -18.33 1.38
C MET A 1 -11.16 -17.82 2.22
N ASP A 2 -9.98 -17.80 1.67
CA ASP A 2 -8.79 -17.33 2.38
C ASP A 2 -8.80 -15.80 2.47
N LYS A 3 -8.97 -15.28 3.69
CA LYS A 3 -9.03 -13.83 3.93
C LYS A 3 -7.67 -13.14 3.81
N SER A 4 -6.57 -13.91 3.72
CA SER A 4 -5.23 -13.36 3.58
C SER A 4 -4.91 -12.91 2.14
N ILE A 5 -5.75 -13.26 1.16
CA ILE A 5 -5.57 -12.90 -0.24
C ILE A 5 -6.62 -11.88 -0.64
N CYS A 6 -6.15 -10.75 -1.18
CA CYS A 6 -7.00 -9.68 -1.69
C CYS A 6 -6.65 -9.39 -3.14
N LYS A 7 -7.67 -9.30 -4.01
CA LYS A 7 -7.53 -8.95 -5.42
C LYS A 7 -8.30 -7.65 -5.66
N ARG A 8 -7.64 -6.63 -6.20
CA ARG A 8 -8.28 -5.33 -6.44
C ARG A 8 -7.58 -4.52 -7.52
N HIS A 9 -8.32 -3.53 -8.03
CA HIS A 9 -7.74 -2.46 -8.84
C HIS A 9 -7.36 -1.30 -7.96
N GLU A 10 -6.23 -0.68 -8.24
CA GLU A 10 -5.74 0.47 -7.48
C GLU A 10 -5.17 1.50 -8.44
N LEU A 11 -5.60 2.76 -8.26
CA LEU A 11 -5.09 3.90 -9.01
C LEU A 11 -4.47 4.89 -8.02
N LYS A 12 -3.33 5.43 -8.37
CA LYS A 12 -2.61 6.42 -7.55
C LYS A 12 -2.46 7.70 -8.32
N TYR A 13 -2.74 8.82 -7.65
CA TYR A 13 -2.63 10.14 -8.22
C TYR A 13 -1.70 10.99 -7.38
N LEU A 14 -0.74 11.63 -8.02
CA LEU A 14 0.11 12.61 -7.36
C LEU A 14 -0.59 13.97 -7.42
N VAL A 15 -0.82 14.55 -6.26
CA VAL A 15 -1.55 15.84 -6.15
C VAL A 15 -0.71 16.85 -5.38
N SER A 16 -0.90 18.14 -5.72
CA SER A 16 -0.32 19.23 -4.96
C SER A 16 -1.10 19.46 -3.64
N ALA A 17 -0.53 20.26 -2.73
CA ALA A 17 -1.23 20.62 -1.49
C ALA A 17 -2.55 21.34 -1.77
N GLU A 18 -2.59 22.22 -2.78
CA GLU A 18 -3.81 22.92 -3.18
C GLU A 18 -4.87 21.97 -3.72
N GLN A 19 -4.47 21.04 -4.56
CA GLN A 19 -5.37 20.01 -5.09
C GLN A 19 -5.89 19.11 -3.97
N ARG A 20 -5.05 18.78 -2.98
CA ARG A 20 -5.46 18.02 -1.81
C ARG A 20 -6.58 18.72 -1.04
N GLU A 21 -6.43 20.04 -0.79
CA GLU A 21 -7.44 20.83 -0.10
C GLU A 21 -8.78 20.83 -0.85
N LEU A 22 -8.75 20.98 -2.18
CA LEU A 22 -9.95 20.93 -3.00
C LEU A 22 -10.63 19.57 -2.95
N ILE A 23 -9.86 18.50 -3.03
CA ILE A 23 -10.38 17.12 -2.96
C ILE A 23 -11.00 16.87 -1.58
N GLU A 24 -10.31 17.24 -0.51
CA GLU A 24 -10.83 17.08 0.85
C GLU A 24 -12.12 17.85 1.08
N SER A 25 -12.25 19.06 0.51
CA SER A 25 -13.47 19.84 0.61
C SER A 25 -14.67 19.17 -0.08
N VAL A 26 -14.42 18.46 -1.18
CA VAL A 26 -15.46 17.66 -1.85
C VAL A 26 -15.80 16.44 -1.01
N PHE A 27 -14.80 15.76 -0.46
CA PHE A 27 -15.03 14.57 0.38
C PHE A 27 -15.87 14.89 1.60
N GLU A 28 -15.68 16.03 2.25
CA GLU A 28 -16.47 16.45 3.40
C GLU A 28 -17.96 16.52 3.11
N ARG A 29 -18.35 16.78 1.87
CA ARG A 29 -19.76 16.85 1.46
C ARG A 29 -20.41 15.49 1.23
N TYR A 30 -19.62 14.49 0.80
CA TYR A 30 -20.15 13.22 0.31
C TYR A 30 -19.65 12.01 1.07
N MET A 31 -18.62 12.18 1.90
CA MET A 31 -17.94 11.09 2.57
C MET A 31 -17.71 11.41 4.04
N ILE A 32 -17.59 10.37 4.84
CA ILE A 32 -17.13 10.48 6.22
C ILE A 32 -15.86 9.68 6.37
N PRO A 33 -14.90 10.11 7.21
CA PRO A 33 -13.75 9.29 7.53
C PRO A 33 -14.18 7.97 8.13
N ASP A 34 -13.43 6.91 7.86
CA ASP A 34 -13.69 5.62 8.50
C ASP A 34 -13.29 5.67 9.99
N GLU A 35 -13.51 4.58 10.70
CA GLU A 35 -13.22 4.51 12.15
C GLU A 35 -11.74 4.71 12.48
N HIS A 36 -10.84 4.51 11.50
CA HIS A 36 -9.40 4.67 11.69
C HIS A 36 -8.91 6.10 11.44
N GLY A 37 -9.68 6.92 10.68
CA GLY A 37 -9.32 8.30 10.35
C GLY A 37 -7.91 8.39 9.75
N GLU A 38 -7.09 9.30 10.29
CA GLU A 38 -5.67 9.37 9.97
C GLU A 38 -4.90 8.33 10.77
N SER A 39 -3.96 7.65 10.12
CA SER A 39 -3.11 6.69 10.78
C SER A 39 -1.69 6.76 10.24
N THR A 40 -0.72 6.39 11.07
CA THR A 40 0.66 6.22 10.66
C THR A 40 0.89 4.77 10.27
N ILE A 41 1.48 4.57 9.11
CA ILE A 41 1.82 3.23 8.62
C ILE A 41 3.33 3.19 8.41
N CYS A 42 4.00 2.24 9.05
CA CYS A 42 5.44 2.03 8.89
C CYS A 42 5.67 0.76 8.08
N ASN A 43 6.55 0.86 7.08
CA ASN A 43 6.88 -0.25 6.21
C ASN A 43 8.38 -0.44 6.11
N ILE A 44 8.81 -1.71 6.05
CA ILE A 44 10.14 -2.10 5.62
C ILE A 44 9.96 -2.96 4.38
N TYR A 45 10.57 -2.54 3.26
CA TYR A 45 10.56 -3.32 2.03
C TYR A 45 11.81 -4.16 1.93
N TYR A 46 11.62 -5.44 1.68
CA TYR A 46 12.72 -6.38 1.50
C TYR A 46 13.05 -6.52 0.03
N ASP A 47 14.32 -6.63 -0.27
CA ASP A 47 14.81 -6.76 -1.62
C ASP A 47 16.06 -7.64 -1.64
N THR A 48 16.52 -7.97 -2.83
CA THR A 48 17.83 -8.60 -3.02
C THR A 48 18.94 -7.59 -2.78
N SER A 49 20.18 -8.07 -2.58
CA SER A 49 21.32 -7.19 -2.33
C SER A 49 21.60 -6.21 -3.46
N ASP A 50 21.17 -6.52 -4.68
CA ASP A 50 21.31 -5.67 -5.86
C ASP A 50 20.00 -4.92 -6.21
N PHE A 51 19.03 -4.87 -5.28
CA PHE A 51 17.75 -4.16 -5.44
C PHE A 51 16.96 -4.61 -6.67
N ARG A 52 16.92 -5.89 -6.92
CA ARG A 52 16.27 -6.46 -8.12
C ARG A 52 14.76 -6.14 -8.17
N LEU A 53 14.06 -6.25 -7.05
CA LEU A 53 12.59 -6.06 -7.02
C LEU A 53 12.21 -4.62 -7.34
N ILE A 54 12.88 -3.65 -6.70
CA ILE A 54 12.56 -2.24 -6.95
C ILE A 54 13.01 -1.80 -8.34
N ARG A 55 14.16 -2.27 -8.80
CA ARG A 55 14.64 -1.95 -10.15
C ARG A 55 13.68 -2.47 -11.21
N ARG A 56 13.21 -3.70 -11.06
CA ARG A 56 12.20 -4.27 -11.95
C ARG A 56 10.89 -3.48 -11.90
N SER A 57 10.47 -3.05 -10.73
CA SER A 57 9.25 -2.26 -10.56
C SER A 57 9.30 -0.93 -11.31
N LEU A 58 10.48 -0.29 -11.35
CA LEU A 58 10.67 0.99 -12.06
C LEU A 58 10.59 0.86 -13.57
N GLU A 59 10.81 -0.32 -14.12
CA GLU A 59 10.70 -0.59 -15.55
C GLU A 59 9.23 -0.72 -16.03
N LYS A 60 8.27 -0.61 -15.12
CA LYS A 60 6.83 -0.76 -15.40
C LYS A 60 6.50 -2.06 -16.13
N PRO A 61 6.94 -3.21 -15.62
CA PRO A 61 6.72 -4.49 -16.29
C PRO A 61 5.27 -4.93 -16.16
N VAL A 62 4.88 -5.94 -16.95
CA VAL A 62 3.56 -6.58 -16.86
C VAL A 62 3.36 -7.22 -15.50
N TYR A 63 4.41 -7.81 -14.94
CA TYR A 63 4.40 -8.45 -13.61
C TYR A 63 5.48 -7.85 -12.73
N LYS A 64 5.09 -7.50 -11.50
CA LYS A 64 6.03 -7.06 -10.47
C LYS A 64 5.55 -7.49 -9.09
N GLU A 65 6.47 -7.58 -8.15
CA GLU A 65 6.17 -7.95 -6.78
C GLU A 65 6.96 -7.13 -5.78
N LYS A 66 6.42 -7.02 -4.57
CA LYS A 66 7.06 -6.37 -3.42
C LYS A 66 6.79 -7.20 -2.18
N LEU A 67 7.81 -7.34 -1.35
CA LEU A 67 7.72 -7.98 -0.05
C LEU A 67 7.96 -6.92 1.02
N ARG A 68 7.04 -6.80 1.98
CA ARG A 68 7.17 -5.79 3.03
C ARG A 68 6.73 -6.31 4.39
N LEU A 69 7.33 -5.72 5.42
CA LEU A 69 6.86 -5.82 6.79
C LEU A 69 6.13 -4.52 7.12
N ARG A 70 4.89 -4.61 7.59
CA ARG A 70 4.07 -3.44 7.87
C ARG A 70 3.61 -3.42 9.31
N SER A 71 3.67 -2.23 9.94
CA SER A 71 3.01 -1.97 11.21
C SER A 71 2.06 -0.78 11.07
N TYR A 72 0.93 -0.83 11.77
CA TYR A 72 0.02 0.28 11.90
C TYR A 72 0.36 1.03 13.17
N GLY A 73 0.86 2.26 13.00
CA GLY A 73 1.51 3.02 14.04
C GLY A 73 2.99 2.66 14.16
N THR A 74 3.68 3.31 15.10
CA THR A 74 5.09 3.03 15.35
C THR A 74 5.23 1.63 15.94
N ALA A 75 6.12 0.82 15.37
CA ALA A 75 6.35 -0.54 15.84
C ALA A 75 6.93 -0.52 17.25
N SER A 76 6.33 -1.30 18.15
CA SER A 76 6.84 -1.55 19.50
C SER A 76 6.70 -3.03 19.79
N GLY A 77 7.30 -3.51 20.88
CA GLY A 77 7.34 -4.93 21.21
C GLY A 77 5.97 -5.60 21.33
N ASP A 78 4.92 -4.82 21.64
CA ASP A 78 3.57 -5.35 21.84
C ASP A 78 2.67 -5.23 20.62
N ARG A 79 3.14 -4.59 19.54
CA ARG A 79 2.33 -4.39 18.34
C ARG A 79 2.54 -5.50 17.32
N ASN A 80 1.44 -5.90 16.70
CA ASN A 80 1.49 -6.84 15.59
C ASN A 80 2.10 -6.18 14.37
N VAL A 81 2.92 -6.95 13.68
CA VAL A 81 3.46 -6.59 12.38
C VAL A 81 3.00 -7.63 11.37
N PHE A 82 2.87 -7.20 10.12
CA PHE A 82 2.33 -8.05 9.07
C PHE A 82 3.35 -8.21 7.95
N LEU A 83 3.68 -9.45 7.62
CA LEU A 83 4.49 -9.76 6.45
C LEU A 83 3.53 -9.87 5.26
N GLU A 84 3.74 -9.05 4.24
CA GLU A 84 2.84 -8.94 3.12
C GLU A 84 3.58 -9.08 1.79
N LEU A 85 3.03 -9.90 0.91
CA LEU A 85 3.49 -10.03 -0.47
C LEU A 85 2.47 -9.36 -1.38
N LYS A 86 2.91 -8.39 -2.16
CA LYS A 86 2.08 -7.66 -3.10
C LYS A 86 2.56 -7.97 -4.51
N LYS A 87 1.64 -8.43 -5.34
CA LYS A 87 1.90 -8.73 -6.75
C LYS A 87 1.01 -7.87 -7.62
N LYS A 88 1.54 -7.39 -8.74
CA LYS A 88 0.76 -6.70 -9.75
C LYS A 88 0.97 -7.38 -11.10
N TYR A 89 -0.13 -7.76 -11.73
CA TYR A 89 -0.12 -8.42 -13.03
C TYR A 89 -1.22 -7.87 -13.91
N LYS A 90 -0.86 -7.35 -15.07
CA LYS A 90 -1.80 -6.73 -16.01
C LYS A 90 -2.73 -5.71 -15.34
N GLY A 91 -2.18 -4.87 -14.47
CA GLY A 91 -2.93 -3.81 -13.78
C GLY A 91 -3.74 -4.28 -12.57
N ILE A 92 -3.82 -5.57 -12.29
CA ILE A 92 -4.55 -6.11 -11.15
C ILE A 92 -3.58 -6.35 -10.00
N VAL A 93 -3.94 -5.85 -8.83
CA VAL A 93 -3.14 -6.00 -7.61
C VAL A 93 -3.64 -7.19 -6.81
N TYR A 94 -2.72 -8.08 -6.46
CA TYR A 94 -2.94 -9.22 -5.57
C TYR A 94 -2.12 -8.99 -4.32
N LYS A 95 -2.75 -9.06 -3.17
CA LYS A 95 -2.09 -8.87 -1.88
C LYS A 95 -2.31 -10.11 -1.02
N ARG A 96 -1.23 -10.63 -0.46
CA ARG A 96 -1.28 -11.75 0.48
C ARG A 96 -0.59 -11.33 1.77
N ARG A 97 -1.28 -11.51 2.88
CA ARG A 97 -0.74 -11.36 4.22
C ARG A 97 -0.39 -12.73 4.76
N ILE A 98 0.83 -12.88 5.17
CA ILE A 98 1.37 -14.15 5.64
C ILE A 98 1.27 -14.24 7.17
#